data_0f84289104af75b293f8350a0d5aa760
#
_entry.id   0f84289104af75b293f8350a0d5aa760
#
_cell.length_a   1.000
_cell.length_b   1.000
_cell.length_c   1.000
_cell.angle_alpha   90.00
_cell.angle_beta   90.00
_cell.angle_gamma   90.00
#
_symmetry.space_group_name_H-M   'P 1'
#
loop_
_entity.id
_entity.type
_entity.pdbx_description
1 polymer ?
#
loop_
_entity_poly.entity_id
_entity_poly.type
_entity_poly.pdbx_seq_one_letter_code
_entity_poly.pdbx_strand_id
1 'polypeptide(L)'
;MSRLTVFADTAPDTPLLDTQDYSEIAATLNDIGVRFERWEAREAFPSDASQEDVLAAYADEVKRICDEGGYATVDIIRVTEDTPNKPAIRAKFLDEHTHSEDEVRFFIEGAGVFYLRVEGKVHMVLCEQNDLISVPANTTHWFDMGPDARLAAIRFFNNEEGWVPNFTGSGIASKFPEFDYAVGAPAA
;
A
#
# COMPACT_ATOMS: atom_id res chain seq x y z
N MET A 1 12.62 -6.15 -2.68
CA MET A 1 12.81 -5.85 -1.24
C MET A 1 12.16 -4.51 -0.97
N SER A 2 11.34 -4.41 0.08
CA SER A 2 10.63 -3.18 0.43
C SER A 2 11.57 -2.00 0.54
N ARG A 3 11.12 -0.81 0.18
CA ARG A 3 11.94 0.39 0.11
C ARG A 3 11.13 1.61 0.54
N LEU A 4 11.76 2.51 1.26
CA LEU A 4 11.21 3.82 1.58
C LEU A 4 12.10 4.89 0.98
N THR A 5 11.48 5.77 0.17
CA THR A 5 12.12 6.99 -0.31
C THR A 5 11.32 8.18 0.16
N VAL A 6 11.95 9.12 0.85
CA VAL A 6 11.29 10.33 1.37
C VAL A 6 11.76 11.54 0.58
N PHE A 7 10.82 12.35 0.15
CA PHE A 7 11.08 13.60 -0.57
C PHE A 7 10.47 14.80 0.19
N ALA A 8 11.02 15.99 0.02
CA ALA A 8 10.23 17.20 0.28
C ALA A 8 9.10 17.28 -0.75
N ASP A 9 7.89 17.70 -0.37
CA ASP A 9 6.75 17.78 -1.31
C ASP A 9 6.92 18.85 -2.40
N THR A 10 7.94 19.70 -2.23
CA THR A 10 8.37 20.74 -3.20
C THR A 10 9.58 20.34 -4.06
N ALA A 11 10.20 19.16 -3.78
CA ALA A 11 11.43 18.73 -4.47
C ALA A 11 11.35 17.21 -4.80
N PRO A 12 10.53 16.80 -5.77
CA PRO A 12 10.27 15.39 -6.10
C PRO A 12 11.48 14.64 -6.68
N ASP A 13 12.49 15.37 -7.16
CA ASP A 13 13.68 14.76 -7.80
C ASP A 13 14.86 14.55 -6.84
N THR A 14 14.73 14.99 -5.58
CA THR A 14 15.83 14.93 -4.62
C THR A 14 15.39 14.22 -3.33
N PRO A 15 15.73 12.95 -3.19
CA PRO A 15 15.38 12.21 -1.98
C PRO A 15 16.11 12.76 -0.76
N LEU A 16 15.39 12.89 0.36
CA LEU A 16 15.90 13.19 1.69
C LEU A 16 16.38 11.92 2.41
N LEU A 17 15.72 10.79 2.11
CA LEU A 17 16.04 9.47 2.61
C LEU A 17 15.75 8.46 1.50
N ASP A 18 16.58 7.43 1.40
CA ASP A 18 16.34 6.27 0.53
C ASP A 18 16.93 5.03 1.21
N THR A 19 16.05 4.13 1.66
CA THR A 19 16.48 2.98 2.46
C THR A 19 15.68 1.72 2.13
N GLN A 20 16.33 0.57 2.33
CA GLN A 20 15.73 -0.77 2.28
C GLN A 20 15.89 -1.49 3.65
N ASP A 21 16.43 -0.80 4.66
CA ASP A 21 16.47 -1.33 6.01
C ASP A 21 15.08 -1.32 6.63
N TYR A 22 14.58 -2.51 6.97
CA TYR A 22 13.23 -2.68 7.51
C TYR A 22 13.01 -1.87 8.81
N SER A 23 14.00 -1.84 9.68
CA SER A 23 13.88 -1.14 10.97
C SER A 23 13.80 0.36 10.76
N GLU A 24 14.55 0.90 9.81
CA GLU A 24 14.51 2.31 9.44
C GLU A 24 13.20 2.67 8.73
N ILE A 25 12.69 1.80 7.83
CA ILE A 25 11.38 1.96 7.19
C ILE A 25 10.28 2.02 8.27
N ALA A 26 10.24 1.02 9.15
CA ALA A 26 9.21 0.92 10.17
C ALA A 26 9.26 2.10 11.16
N ALA A 27 10.45 2.52 11.60
CA ALA A 27 10.62 3.66 12.49
C ALA A 27 10.16 4.97 11.83
N THR A 28 10.62 5.25 10.60
CA THR A 28 10.27 6.48 9.87
C THR A 28 8.76 6.57 9.61
N LEU A 29 8.12 5.46 9.26
CA LEU A 29 6.67 5.43 9.03
C LEU A 29 5.90 5.59 10.36
N ASN A 30 6.36 4.97 11.44
CA ASN A 30 5.75 5.12 12.76
C ASN A 30 5.80 6.56 13.27
N ASP A 31 6.85 7.30 12.98
CA ASP A 31 6.98 8.73 13.35
C ASP A 31 5.87 9.60 12.76
N ILE A 32 5.28 9.19 11.62
CA ILE A 32 4.13 9.85 10.99
C ILE A 32 2.80 9.12 11.25
N GLY A 33 2.77 8.20 12.24
CA GLY A 33 1.59 7.46 12.64
C GLY A 33 1.19 6.29 11.72
N VAL A 34 2.01 5.97 10.72
CA VAL A 34 1.77 4.86 9.80
C VAL A 34 2.41 3.59 10.34
N ARG A 35 1.61 2.56 10.54
CA ARG A 35 2.08 1.25 10.98
C ARG A 35 2.63 0.48 9.81
N PHE A 36 3.83 -0.08 9.96
CA PHE A 36 4.45 -0.96 8.97
C PHE A 36 4.98 -2.20 9.67
N GLU A 37 4.51 -3.37 9.24
CA GLU A 37 4.92 -4.66 9.81
C GLU A 37 5.32 -5.62 8.69
N ARG A 38 6.17 -6.59 9.05
CA ARG A 38 6.43 -7.76 8.23
C ARG A 38 5.97 -9.00 8.94
N TRP A 39 5.03 -9.72 8.32
CA TRP A 39 4.54 -10.97 8.85
C TRP A 39 5.40 -12.13 8.38
N GLU A 40 5.33 -13.25 9.10
CA GLU A 40 6.01 -14.46 8.66
C GLU A 40 5.45 -14.94 7.32
N ALA A 41 6.37 -15.31 6.42
CA ALA A 41 6.00 -15.87 5.13
C ALA A 41 5.22 -17.17 5.30
N ARG A 42 4.09 -17.27 4.60
CA ARG A 42 3.37 -18.53 4.41
C ARG A 42 3.80 -19.15 3.08
N GLU A 43 3.42 -20.42 2.86
CA GLU A 43 3.58 -21.02 1.54
C GLU A 43 2.84 -20.20 0.47
N ALA A 44 3.40 -20.17 -0.74
CA ALA A 44 2.77 -19.49 -1.84
C ALA A 44 1.39 -20.10 -2.14
N PHE A 45 0.38 -19.27 -2.27
CA PHE A 45 -0.95 -19.71 -2.63
C PHE A 45 -1.07 -19.90 -4.15
N PRO A 46 -1.78 -20.94 -4.61
CA PRO A 46 -2.18 -21.02 -6.01
C PRO A 46 -2.93 -19.75 -6.46
N SER A 47 -2.79 -19.38 -7.73
CA SER A 47 -3.44 -18.17 -8.27
C SER A 47 -4.98 -18.21 -8.19
N ASP A 48 -5.55 -19.39 -8.05
CA ASP A 48 -6.97 -19.70 -7.88
C ASP A 48 -7.38 -20.02 -6.43
N ALA A 49 -6.46 -19.85 -5.46
CA ALA A 49 -6.79 -20.06 -4.05
C ALA A 49 -7.99 -19.21 -3.65
N SER A 50 -8.92 -19.82 -2.94
CA SER A 50 -10.11 -19.12 -2.47
C SER A 50 -9.76 -18.06 -1.42
N GLN A 51 -10.59 -17.03 -1.29
CA GLN A 51 -10.46 -16.06 -0.21
C GLN A 51 -10.46 -16.75 1.18
N GLU A 52 -11.32 -17.76 1.36
CA GLU A 52 -11.45 -18.49 2.62
C GLU A 52 -10.15 -19.22 2.98
N ASP A 53 -9.52 -19.91 2.03
CA ASP A 53 -8.26 -20.62 2.25
C ASP A 53 -7.13 -19.68 2.66
N VAL A 54 -7.03 -18.53 1.98
CA VAL A 54 -6.02 -17.52 2.28
C VAL A 54 -6.26 -16.89 3.65
N LEU A 55 -7.50 -16.48 3.97
CA LEU A 55 -7.82 -15.90 5.28
C LEU A 55 -7.62 -16.90 6.41
N ALA A 56 -7.92 -18.18 6.18
CA ALA A 56 -7.67 -19.23 7.16
C ALA A 56 -6.19 -19.42 7.47
N ALA A 57 -5.31 -19.29 6.47
CA ALA A 57 -3.86 -19.39 6.67
C ALA A 57 -3.26 -18.25 7.49
N TYR A 58 -3.90 -17.07 7.50
CA TYR A 58 -3.51 -15.88 8.27
C TYR A 58 -4.49 -15.58 9.43
N ALA A 59 -5.25 -16.56 9.89
CA ALA A 59 -6.36 -16.34 10.82
C ALA A 59 -5.96 -15.63 12.12
N ASP A 60 -4.80 -15.97 12.68
CA ASP A 60 -4.31 -15.37 13.93
C ASP A 60 -3.91 -13.91 13.73
N GLU A 61 -3.19 -13.62 12.65
CA GLU A 61 -2.77 -12.26 12.30
C GLU A 61 -3.97 -11.39 11.92
N VAL A 62 -4.90 -11.93 11.12
CA VAL A 62 -6.15 -11.25 10.74
C VAL A 62 -6.97 -10.92 11.99
N LYS A 63 -7.14 -11.91 12.88
CA LYS A 63 -7.86 -11.70 14.15
C LYS A 63 -7.20 -10.61 14.99
N ARG A 64 -5.87 -10.62 15.12
CA ARG A 64 -5.13 -9.62 15.89
C ARG A 64 -5.37 -8.21 15.34
N ILE A 65 -5.25 -8.02 14.03
CA ILE A 65 -5.46 -6.71 13.38
C ILE A 65 -6.92 -6.25 13.55
N CYS A 66 -7.89 -7.15 13.39
CA CYS A 66 -9.30 -6.84 13.61
C CYS A 66 -9.59 -6.42 15.05
N ASP A 67 -9.05 -7.15 16.03
CA ASP A 67 -9.24 -6.83 17.45
C ASP A 67 -8.61 -5.49 17.84
N GLU A 68 -7.41 -5.18 17.31
CA GLU A 68 -6.68 -3.94 17.61
C GLU A 68 -7.31 -2.71 16.94
N GLY A 69 -7.77 -2.83 15.69
CA GLY A 69 -8.30 -1.71 14.89
C GLY A 69 -9.83 -1.61 14.86
N GLY A 70 -10.54 -2.61 15.39
CA GLY A 70 -12.01 -2.65 15.35
C GLY A 70 -12.56 -2.89 13.95
N TYR A 71 -11.81 -3.56 13.08
CA TYR A 71 -12.24 -3.84 11.71
C TYR A 71 -13.31 -4.93 11.70
N ALA A 72 -14.43 -4.64 11.01
CA ALA A 72 -15.60 -5.51 10.95
C ALA A 72 -15.62 -6.40 9.70
N THR A 73 -14.94 -5.99 8.64
CA THR A 73 -14.94 -6.67 7.35
C THR A 73 -13.52 -6.86 6.84
N VAL A 74 -13.26 -8.05 6.30
CA VAL A 74 -11.96 -8.41 5.70
C VAL A 74 -12.22 -9.06 4.36
N ASP A 75 -11.52 -8.61 3.32
CA ASP A 75 -11.56 -9.22 2.00
C ASP A 75 -10.17 -9.36 1.38
N ILE A 76 -10.12 -9.92 0.18
CA ILE A 76 -8.90 -10.03 -0.61
C ILE A 76 -9.14 -9.38 -1.97
N ILE A 77 -8.33 -8.36 -2.27
CA ILE A 77 -8.19 -7.88 -3.64
C ILE A 77 -7.11 -8.69 -4.36
N ARG A 78 -7.39 -9.09 -5.59
CA ARG A 78 -6.41 -9.76 -6.44
C ARG A 78 -6.42 -9.13 -7.84
N VAL A 79 -5.25 -8.71 -8.29
CA VAL A 79 -5.01 -8.24 -9.66
C VAL A 79 -4.00 -9.21 -10.28
N THR A 80 -4.40 -9.87 -11.36
CA THR A 80 -3.61 -10.88 -12.05
C THR A 80 -3.27 -10.42 -13.46
N GLU A 81 -2.49 -11.22 -14.19
CA GLU A 81 -2.19 -10.98 -15.61
C GLU A 81 -3.49 -10.90 -16.44
N ASP A 82 -4.47 -11.74 -16.13
CA ASP A 82 -5.75 -11.84 -16.84
C ASP A 82 -6.80 -10.80 -16.39
N THR A 83 -6.49 -9.97 -15.40
CA THR A 83 -7.44 -8.95 -14.91
C THR A 83 -7.71 -7.93 -16.04
N PRO A 84 -8.97 -7.78 -16.48
CA PRO A 84 -9.28 -6.87 -17.56
C PRO A 84 -9.13 -5.41 -17.14
N ASN A 85 -8.73 -4.56 -18.09
CA ASN A 85 -8.70 -3.11 -17.90
C ASN A 85 -7.82 -2.62 -16.74
N LYS A 86 -6.67 -3.28 -16.49
CA LYS A 86 -5.68 -2.89 -15.46
C LYS A 86 -5.31 -1.41 -15.50
N PRO A 87 -5.09 -0.76 -16.67
CA PRO A 87 -4.78 0.68 -16.69
C PRO A 87 -5.85 1.55 -16.07
N ALA A 88 -7.14 1.26 -16.28
CA ALA A 88 -8.22 2.02 -15.65
C ALA A 88 -8.36 1.73 -14.14
N ILE A 89 -8.02 0.50 -13.71
CA ILE A 89 -7.96 0.18 -12.28
C ILE A 89 -6.83 0.97 -11.62
N ARG A 90 -5.61 0.95 -12.20
CA ARG A 90 -4.46 1.74 -11.73
C ARG A 90 -4.80 3.23 -11.64
N ALA A 91 -5.39 3.79 -12.69
CA ALA A 91 -5.72 5.22 -12.77
C ALA A 91 -6.63 5.71 -11.63
N LYS A 92 -7.47 4.83 -11.06
CA LYS A 92 -8.36 5.20 -9.94
C LYS A 92 -7.63 5.56 -8.66
N PHE A 93 -6.40 5.09 -8.48
CA PHE A 93 -5.63 5.24 -7.24
C PHE A 93 -4.45 6.19 -7.37
N LEU A 94 -4.13 6.65 -8.60
CA LEU A 94 -2.97 7.51 -8.85
C LEU A 94 -3.17 8.97 -8.42
N ASP A 95 -4.40 9.44 -8.28
CA ASP A 95 -4.65 10.81 -7.83
C ASP A 95 -4.68 10.89 -6.31
N GLU A 96 -4.11 11.97 -5.78
CA GLU A 96 -4.07 12.25 -4.35
C GLU A 96 -5.46 12.35 -3.73
N HIS A 97 -5.69 11.59 -2.66
CA HIS A 97 -6.98 11.51 -1.95
C HIS A 97 -6.80 11.24 -0.46
N THR A 98 -7.91 11.24 0.27
CA THR A 98 -8.03 10.79 1.66
C THR A 98 -9.20 9.84 1.81
N HIS A 99 -9.18 9.04 2.87
CA HIS A 99 -10.34 8.26 3.33
C HIS A 99 -10.73 8.70 4.75
N SER A 100 -11.99 8.55 5.09
CA SER A 100 -12.49 8.79 6.46
C SER A 100 -12.12 7.66 7.44
N GLU A 101 -11.58 6.57 6.93
CA GLU A 101 -11.20 5.37 7.67
C GLU A 101 -9.74 5.01 7.42
N ASP A 102 -9.19 4.16 8.29
CA ASP A 102 -7.85 3.62 8.07
C ASP A 102 -7.80 2.76 6.80
N GLU A 103 -6.75 2.90 6.01
CA GLU A 103 -6.48 2.00 4.90
C GLU A 103 -5.44 0.97 5.31
N VAL A 104 -5.88 -0.27 5.54
CA VAL A 104 -5.00 -1.35 6.00
C VAL A 104 -4.90 -2.45 4.96
N ARG A 105 -3.68 -2.72 4.51
CA ARG A 105 -3.37 -3.77 3.53
C ARG A 105 -2.23 -4.65 3.99
N PHE A 106 -2.42 -5.96 3.85
CA PHE A 106 -1.34 -6.95 3.95
C PHE A 106 -1.11 -7.60 2.59
N PHE A 107 0.08 -7.45 2.06
CA PHE A 107 0.44 -7.98 0.74
C PHE A 107 0.77 -9.47 0.82
N ILE A 108 -0.04 -10.30 0.17
CA ILE A 108 0.18 -11.76 0.07
C ILE A 108 0.90 -12.17 -1.20
N GLU A 109 0.87 -11.32 -2.25
CA GLU A 109 1.55 -11.54 -3.52
C GLU A 109 1.85 -10.19 -4.19
N GLY A 110 2.98 -10.12 -4.91
CA GLY A 110 3.35 -8.95 -5.71
C GLY A 110 3.76 -7.74 -4.89
N ALA A 111 3.53 -6.56 -5.44
CA ALA A 111 3.96 -5.30 -4.84
C ALA A 111 3.04 -4.14 -5.23
N GLY A 112 3.14 -3.05 -4.45
CA GLY A 112 2.51 -1.77 -4.72
C GLY A 112 3.19 -0.64 -3.98
N VAL A 113 3.08 0.57 -4.47
CA VAL A 113 3.72 1.75 -3.90
C VAL A 113 2.67 2.67 -3.29
N PHE A 114 2.76 2.90 -1.99
CA PHE A 114 2.05 3.97 -1.30
C PHE A 114 2.87 5.25 -1.32
N TYR A 115 2.19 6.36 -1.51
CA TYR A 115 2.76 7.70 -1.37
C TYR A 115 1.96 8.44 -0.31
N LEU A 116 2.59 8.74 0.81
CA LEU A 116 1.96 9.35 1.97
C LEU A 116 2.48 10.77 2.11
N ARG A 117 1.61 11.77 1.96
CA ARG A 117 1.98 13.16 2.08
C ARG A 117 1.64 13.69 3.46
N VAL A 118 2.68 13.82 4.29
CA VAL A 118 2.57 14.24 5.69
C VAL A 118 3.67 15.26 5.99
N GLU A 119 3.33 16.35 6.67
CA GLU A 119 4.26 17.37 7.16
C GLU A 119 5.21 17.94 6.10
N GLY A 120 4.69 18.21 4.89
CA GLY A 120 5.47 18.78 3.80
C GLY A 120 6.47 17.80 3.15
N LYS A 121 6.29 16.50 3.39
CA LYS A 121 7.07 15.42 2.80
C LYS A 121 6.15 14.42 2.12
N VAL A 122 6.70 13.72 1.12
CA VAL A 122 6.10 12.55 0.50
C VAL A 122 6.95 11.33 0.82
N HIS A 123 6.34 10.38 1.51
CA HIS A 123 6.93 9.09 1.86
C HIS A 123 6.47 8.07 0.82
N MET A 124 7.35 7.70 -0.09
CA MET A 124 7.11 6.72 -1.15
C MET A 124 7.53 5.35 -0.64
N VAL A 125 6.57 4.48 -0.36
CA VAL A 125 6.75 3.18 0.29
C VAL A 125 6.45 2.06 -0.68
N LEU A 126 7.46 1.34 -1.14
CA LEU A 126 7.29 0.08 -1.86
C LEU A 126 6.96 -1.02 -0.84
N CYS A 127 5.73 -1.49 -0.88
CA CYS A 127 5.28 -2.66 -0.14
C CYS A 127 5.35 -3.90 -1.02
N GLU A 128 5.87 -4.99 -0.49
CA GLU A 128 5.98 -6.28 -1.17
C GLU A 128 5.30 -7.38 -0.35
N GLN A 129 5.34 -8.60 -0.88
CA GLN A 129 4.83 -9.78 -0.18
C GLN A 129 5.32 -9.84 1.27
N ASN A 130 4.42 -10.11 2.20
CA ASN A 130 4.58 -10.17 3.65
C ASN A 130 4.62 -8.80 4.37
N ASP A 131 4.51 -7.69 3.67
CA ASP A 131 4.38 -6.39 4.31
C ASP A 131 2.92 -6.05 4.62
N LEU A 132 2.69 -5.56 5.84
CA LEU A 132 1.46 -4.89 6.25
C LEU A 132 1.73 -3.41 6.37
N ILE A 133 0.87 -2.60 5.78
CA ILE A 133 0.82 -1.16 5.98
C ILE A 133 -0.57 -0.75 6.48
N SER A 134 -0.61 0.12 7.48
CA SER A 134 -1.84 0.73 7.98
C SER A 134 -1.70 2.24 7.94
N VAL A 135 -2.43 2.86 7.03
CA VAL A 135 -2.46 4.30 6.81
C VAL A 135 -3.62 4.88 7.60
N PRO A 136 -3.39 5.79 8.57
CA PRO A 136 -4.46 6.35 9.38
C PRO A 136 -5.48 7.13 8.55
N ALA A 137 -6.73 7.16 9.04
CA ALA A 137 -7.80 7.96 8.48
C ALA A 137 -7.36 9.42 8.22
N ASN A 138 -7.86 9.99 7.14
CA ASN A 138 -7.55 11.35 6.68
C ASN A 138 -6.09 11.64 6.31
N THR A 139 -5.22 10.64 6.27
CA THR A 139 -3.88 10.80 5.70
C THR A 139 -3.99 11.03 4.20
N THR A 140 -3.38 12.10 3.71
CA THR A 140 -3.33 12.41 2.28
C THR A 140 -2.36 11.45 1.59
N HIS A 141 -2.85 10.71 0.60
CA HIS A 141 -2.05 9.67 -0.05
C HIS A 141 -2.53 9.35 -1.46
N TRP A 142 -1.76 8.55 -2.18
CA TRP A 142 -2.13 7.84 -3.41
C TRP A 142 -1.40 6.51 -3.50
N PHE A 143 -1.84 5.66 -4.44
CA PHE A 143 -1.29 4.31 -4.58
C PHE A 143 -1.02 3.99 -6.05
N ASP A 144 0.14 3.41 -6.33
CA ASP A 144 0.52 2.91 -7.65
C ASP A 144 0.82 1.41 -7.61
N MET A 145 0.09 0.64 -8.38
CA MET A 145 0.27 -0.80 -8.52
C MET A 145 1.17 -1.21 -9.69
N GLY A 146 1.76 -0.22 -10.36
CA GLY A 146 2.57 -0.42 -11.55
C GLY A 146 1.78 -0.67 -12.83
N PRO A 147 2.43 -0.53 -14.01
CA PRO A 147 1.79 -0.70 -15.30
C PRO A 147 1.33 -2.14 -15.55
N ASP A 148 2.12 -3.12 -15.12
CA ASP A 148 1.84 -4.55 -15.27
C ASP A 148 1.21 -5.17 -14.02
N ALA A 149 0.47 -4.38 -13.26
CA ALA A 149 -0.09 -4.71 -11.97
C ALA A 149 -0.33 -6.22 -11.74
N ARG A 150 0.37 -6.76 -10.78
CA ARG A 150 0.20 -8.12 -10.26
C ARG A 150 0.38 -8.08 -8.76
N LEU A 151 -0.72 -8.15 -8.04
CA LEU A 151 -0.71 -8.14 -6.59
C LEU A 151 -1.94 -8.84 -6.02
N ALA A 152 -1.79 -9.37 -4.82
CA ALA A 152 -2.90 -9.77 -3.99
C ALA A 152 -2.68 -9.25 -2.57
N ALA A 153 -3.72 -8.70 -1.96
CA ALA A 153 -3.64 -8.14 -0.62
C ALA A 153 -4.92 -8.40 0.18
N ILE A 154 -4.75 -8.74 1.45
CA ILE A 154 -5.82 -8.72 2.43
C ILE A 154 -6.10 -7.27 2.78
N ARG A 155 -7.39 -6.86 2.80
CA ARG A 155 -7.83 -5.52 3.15
C ARG A 155 -8.74 -5.60 4.37
N PHE A 156 -8.67 -4.59 5.23
CA PHE A 156 -9.44 -4.51 6.47
C PHE A 156 -10.27 -3.23 6.46
N PHE A 157 -11.54 -3.33 6.83
CA PHE A 157 -12.50 -2.22 6.78
C PHE A 157 -13.30 -2.12 8.07
N ASN A 158 -13.66 -0.90 8.44
CA ASN A 158 -14.55 -0.65 9.57
C ASN A 158 -16.02 -0.88 9.20
N ASN A 159 -16.37 -0.82 7.92
CA ASN A 159 -17.73 -1.02 7.41
C ASN A 159 -17.74 -1.73 6.05
N GLU A 160 -18.93 -2.04 5.53
CA GLU A 160 -19.12 -2.74 4.25
C GLU A 160 -18.99 -1.83 3.01
N GLU A 161 -18.98 -0.50 3.18
CA GLU A 161 -18.89 0.44 2.05
C GLU A 161 -17.46 0.51 1.49
N GLY A 162 -16.47 0.14 2.31
CA GLY A 162 -15.05 0.18 1.95
C GLY A 162 -14.50 1.61 1.89
N TRP A 163 -13.35 1.75 1.27
CA TRP A 163 -12.66 3.04 1.20
C TRP A 163 -13.22 3.92 0.07
N VAL A 164 -13.91 4.98 0.46
CA VAL A 164 -14.41 6.00 -0.47
C VAL A 164 -13.36 7.10 -0.61
N PRO A 165 -12.76 7.33 -1.79
CA PRO A 165 -11.74 8.33 -1.97
C PRO A 165 -12.33 9.74 -2.01
N ASN A 166 -11.78 10.65 -1.22
CA ASN A 166 -12.04 12.08 -1.29
C ASN A 166 -10.84 12.74 -1.98
N PHE A 167 -10.95 12.99 -3.28
CA PHE A 167 -9.85 13.55 -4.07
C PHE A 167 -9.54 14.99 -3.68
N THR A 168 -8.24 15.31 -3.52
CA THR A 168 -7.80 16.67 -3.16
C THR A 168 -7.77 17.61 -4.36
N GLY A 169 -7.61 17.08 -5.57
CA GLY A 169 -7.46 17.87 -6.79
C GLY A 169 -6.12 18.61 -6.90
N SER A 170 -5.14 18.29 -6.05
CA SER A 170 -3.86 19.04 -5.99
C SER A 170 -2.94 18.83 -7.19
N GLY A 171 -3.11 17.73 -7.93
CA GLY A 171 -2.24 17.36 -9.06
C GLY A 171 -0.78 17.09 -8.66
N ILE A 172 -0.48 16.98 -7.37
CA ILE A 172 0.90 16.78 -6.89
C ILE A 172 1.42 15.38 -7.24
N ALA A 173 0.54 14.37 -7.22
CA ALA A 173 0.91 12.99 -7.46
C ALA A 173 1.69 12.80 -8.78
N SER A 174 1.28 13.49 -9.84
CA SER A 174 1.93 13.42 -11.16
C SER A 174 3.36 13.99 -11.22
N LYS A 175 3.84 14.61 -10.15
CA LYS A 175 5.19 15.19 -10.07
C LYS A 175 6.21 14.24 -9.46
N PHE A 176 5.76 13.20 -8.77
CA PHE A 176 6.63 12.25 -8.09
C PHE A 176 6.97 11.06 -8.99
N PRO A 177 8.13 10.41 -8.74
CA PRO A 177 8.50 9.19 -9.46
C PRO A 177 7.40 8.13 -9.33
N GLU A 178 7.18 7.38 -10.41
CA GLU A 178 6.21 6.29 -10.45
C GLU A 178 6.79 4.97 -9.91
N PHE A 179 5.99 3.91 -9.96
CA PHE A 179 6.30 2.54 -9.51
C PHE A 179 7.69 2.05 -9.95
N ASP A 180 8.07 2.28 -11.22
CA ASP A 180 9.34 1.79 -11.77
C ASP A 180 10.57 2.32 -11.03
N TYR A 181 10.51 3.55 -10.56
CA TYR A 181 11.56 4.12 -9.71
C TYR A 181 11.68 3.37 -8.37
N ALA A 182 10.55 3.03 -7.73
CA ALA A 182 10.53 2.33 -6.46
C ALA A 182 11.17 0.94 -6.54
N VAL A 183 10.89 0.22 -7.62
CA VAL A 183 11.44 -1.13 -7.85
C VAL A 183 12.87 -1.09 -8.38
N GLY A 184 13.43 0.09 -8.65
CA GLY A 184 14.79 0.24 -9.17
C GLY A 184 14.93 -0.15 -10.64
N ALA A 185 13.84 -0.10 -11.42
CA ALA A 185 13.90 -0.28 -12.85
C ALA A 185 14.63 0.91 -13.51
N PRO A 186 15.43 0.70 -14.57
CA PRO A 186 16.00 1.82 -15.30
C PRO A 186 14.90 2.70 -15.87
N ALA A 187 15.07 4.02 -15.77
CA ALA A 187 14.16 4.97 -16.41
C ALA A 187 14.09 4.66 -17.92
N ALA A 188 12.88 4.53 -18.45
CA ALA A 188 12.63 4.23 -19.86
C ALA A 188 13.01 5.39 -20.76
#